data_e71ac66f654019112d1f7131ed072217
#
_entry.id   e71ac66f654019112d1f7131ed072217
#
_cell.length_a   1.000
_cell.length_b   1.000
_cell.length_c   1.000
_cell.angle_alpha   90.00
_cell.angle_beta   90.00
_cell.angle_gamma   90.00
#
_symmetry.space_group_name_H-M   'P 1'
#
loop_
_entity.id
_entity.type
_entity.pdbx_description
1 polymer ?
#
loop_
_entity_poly.entity_id
_entity_poly.type
_entity_poly.pdbx_seq_one_letter_code
_entity_poly.pdbx_strand_id
1 'polypeptide(L)'
;LVGEPGVGKTALAEGLAQRITSDRVPQALKGRRLLALDMASLVAGTKYRGDFEERFKNLLEELVRDGTSILFVDEFHTIVGAGAAEGAIDAASILKPVLARGEIQVIGATTNEEFRTHIQKDAALERRFGRVQVEEPTPEQAMQILDGLAPRYERYHGVKLPPEALRAAVELSVRYLPGKCLPDKAIDLVDEACAAVRIRAEQSDRSQPVLTPDDIARVVALASGVPAERVGEQERERLDKLEDRLNAEIVGQTRAVAAVAGAIRRSRTGLGEPGRPIGAMLFLGPTGVGKTALARALAVSWFGSEKALLKFDMSEYQEQH
;
A
#
# COMPACT_ATOMS: atom_id res chain seq x y z
N LEU A 1 -4.13 -4.10 -15.75
CA LEU A 1 -3.19 -4.11 -14.64
C LEU A 1 -3.95 -4.45 -13.35
N VAL A 2 -3.59 -5.52 -12.68
CA VAL A 2 -4.28 -6.01 -11.47
C VAL A 2 -3.27 -6.09 -10.33
N GLY A 3 -3.57 -5.46 -9.19
CA GLY A 3 -2.68 -5.46 -8.02
C GLY A 3 -3.26 -4.66 -6.87
N GLU A 4 -2.65 -4.78 -5.69
CA GLU A 4 -3.12 -4.06 -4.50
C GLU A 4 -3.05 -2.53 -4.67
N PRO A 5 -3.81 -1.75 -3.89
CA PRO A 5 -3.69 -0.30 -3.88
C PRO A 5 -2.25 0.12 -3.52
N GLY A 6 -1.72 1.15 -4.19
CA GLY A 6 -0.40 1.71 -3.88
C GLY A 6 0.81 0.98 -4.48
N VAL A 7 0.63 -0.13 -5.27
CA VAL A 7 1.75 -0.85 -5.90
C VAL A 7 2.30 -0.17 -7.17
N GLY A 8 1.68 0.92 -7.64
CA GLY A 8 2.19 1.70 -8.78
C GLY A 8 1.55 1.39 -10.13
N LYS A 9 0.31 0.87 -10.19
CA LYS A 9 -0.40 0.58 -11.45
C LYS A 9 -0.50 1.79 -12.38
N THR A 10 -0.90 2.93 -11.86
CA THR A 10 -1.01 4.19 -12.60
C THR A 10 0.36 4.69 -13.06
N ALA A 11 1.38 4.58 -12.21
CA ALA A 11 2.76 4.93 -12.55
C ALA A 11 3.32 4.08 -13.71
N LEU A 12 2.93 2.80 -13.82
CA LEU A 12 3.30 1.95 -14.96
C LEU A 12 2.69 2.46 -16.27
N ALA A 13 1.43 2.91 -16.24
CA ALA A 13 0.79 3.50 -17.43
C ALA A 13 1.44 4.83 -17.82
N GLU A 14 1.74 5.69 -16.86
CA GLU A 14 2.48 6.94 -17.08
C GLU A 14 3.88 6.68 -17.65
N GLY A 15 4.59 5.68 -17.10
CA GLY A 15 5.91 5.26 -17.59
C GLY A 15 5.84 4.74 -19.03
N LEU A 16 4.78 4.01 -19.40
CA LEU A 16 4.53 3.59 -20.77
C LEU A 16 4.31 4.81 -21.68
N ALA A 17 3.51 5.78 -21.27
CA ALA A 17 3.28 7.01 -22.04
C ALA A 17 4.58 7.78 -22.29
N GLN A 18 5.44 7.92 -21.28
CA GLN A 18 6.76 8.54 -21.42
C GLN A 18 7.68 7.77 -22.39
N ARG A 19 7.66 6.44 -22.36
CA ARG A 19 8.43 5.61 -23.30
C ARG A 19 7.93 5.72 -24.72
N ILE A 20 6.62 5.80 -24.92
CA ILE A 20 6.01 6.05 -26.24
C ILE A 20 6.48 7.41 -26.79
N THR A 21 6.37 8.46 -25.98
CA THR A 21 6.77 9.82 -26.37
C THR A 21 8.27 9.94 -26.69
N SER A 22 9.11 9.14 -26.00
CA SER A 22 10.56 9.11 -26.23
C SER A 22 11.02 8.09 -27.29
N ASP A 23 10.09 7.48 -28.04
CA ASP A 23 10.33 6.42 -29.04
C ASP A 23 11.07 5.17 -28.51
N ARG A 24 11.06 4.96 -27.18
CA ARG A 24 11.69 3.81 -26.52
C ARG A 24 10.74 2.63 -26.38
N VAL A 25 10.02 2.33 -27.43
CA VAL A 25 9.00 1.26 -27.49
C VAL A 25 9.13 0.45 -28.76
N PRO A 26 8.60 -0.80 -28.80
CA PRO A 26 8.50 -1.59 -30.02
C PRO A 26 7.76 -0.83 -31.12
N GLN A 27 8.04 -1.19 -32.38
CA GLN A 27 7.50 -0.53 -33.56
C GLN A 27 5.97 -0.43 -33.54
N ALA A 28 5.27 -1.42 -33.00
CA ALA A 28 3.81 -1.46 -32.91
C ALA A 28 3.22 -0.36 -32.00
N LEU A 29 4.01 0.22 -31.10
CA LEU A 29 3.60 1.27 -30.16
C LEU A 29 4.13 2.66 -30.55
N LYS A 30 4.99 2.75 -31.56
CA LYS A 30 5.50 4.05 -32.03
C LYS A 30 4.38 4.90 -32.64
N GLY A 31 4.40 6.18 -32.28
CA GLY A 31 3.39 7.13 -32.73
C GLY A 31 2.01 6.96 -32.09
N ARG A 32 1.85 6.01 -31.16
CA ARG A 32 0.64 5.88 -30.34
C ARG A 32 0.57 6.96 -29.27
N ARG A 33 -0.64 7.20 -28.75
CA ARG A 33 -0.87 8.10 -27.60
C ARG A 33 -1.58 7.31 -26.49
N LEU A 34 -1.18 7.52 -25.26
CA LEU A 34 -1.90 7.00 -24.10
C LEU A 34 -2.78 8.13 -23.53
N LEU A 35 -4.08 7.93 -23.53
CA LEU A 35 -5.06 8.89 -23.04
C LEU A 35 -5.69 8.36 -21.76
N ALA A 36 -5.56 9.09 -20.67
CA ALA A 36 -6.21 8.74 -19.40
C ALA A 36 -7.67 9.20 -19.41
N LEU A 37 -8.58 8.28 -19.09
CA LEU A 37 -10.00 8.58 -18.95
C LEU A 37 -10.28 9.05 -17.52
N ASP A 38 -10.79 10.26 -17.39
CA ASP A 38 -11.33 10.78 -16.14
C ASP A 38 -12.85 10.55 -16.08
N MET A 39 -13.26 9.51 -15.37
CA MET A 39 -14.67 9.17 -15.18
C MET A 39 -15.44 10.25 -14.43
N ALA A 40 -14.81 10.93 -13.48
CA ALA A 40 -15.45 12.00 -12.72
C ALA A 40 -15.83 13.18 -13.64
N SER A 41 -14.93 13.55 -14.53
CA SER A 41 -15.19 14.61 -15.53
C SER A 41 -16.28 14.22 -16.52
N LEU A 42 -16.42 12.94 -16.89
CA LEU A 42 -17.49 12.48 -17.77
C LEU A 42 -18.87 12.57 -17.11
N VAL A 43 -18.96 12.29 -15.83
CA VAL A 43 -20.20 12.35 -15.04
C VAL A 43 -20.53 13.78 -14.65
N ALA A 44 -19.54 14.65 -14.49
CA ALA A 44 -19.75 16.04 -14.07
C ALA A 44 -20.65 16.79 -15.05
N GLY A 45 -21.73 17.39 -14.52
CA GLY A 45 -22.70 18.18 -15.30
C GLY A 45 -23.71 17.37 -16.10
N THR A 46 -23.76 16.03 -15.99
CA THR A 46 -24.85 15.22 -16.53
C THR A 46 -26.01 15.22 -15.53
N LYS A 47 -27.19 15.63 -15.96
CA LYS A 47 -28.40 15.59 -15.15
C LYS A 47 -29.17 14.26 -15.30
N TYR A 48 -28.99 13.60 -16.42
CA TYR A 48 -29.68 12.37 -16.77
C TYR A 48 -28.69 11.31 -17.23
N ARG A 49 -29.06 10.06 -17.05
CA ARG A 49 -28.27 8.88 -17.50
C ARG A 49 -27.93 8.95 -19.00
N GLY A 50 -28.87 9.38 -19.83
CA GLY A 50 -28.67 9.49 -21.27
C GLY A 50 -27.56 10.45 -21.68
N ASP A 51 -27.38 11.55 -20.95
CA ASP A 51 -26.33 12.53 -21.25
C ASP A 51 -24.94 11.94 -21.09
N PHE A 52 -24.73 11.08 -20.07
CA PHE A 52 -23.47 10.37 -19.86
C PHE A 52 -23.25 9.32 -20.95
N GLU A 53 -24.27 8.50 -21.23
CA GLU A 53 -24.18 7.44 -22.24
C GLU A 53 -23.82 8.03 -23.62
N GLU A 54 -24.42 9.15 -23.98
CA GLU A 54 -24.11 9.86 -25.23
C GLU A 54 -22.69 10.41 -25.24
N ARG A 55 -22.24 11.06 -24.16
CA ARG A 55 -20.86 11.57 -24.08
C ARG A 55 -19.82 10.44 -24.17
N PHE A 56 -20.05 9.34 -23.45
CA PHE A 56 -19.14 8.21 -23.45
C PHE A 56 -19.10 7.52 -24.81
N LYS A 57 -20.25 7.38 -25.48
CA LYS A 57 -20.33 6.86 -26.83
C LYS A 57 -19.58 7.74 -27.83
N ASN A 58 -19.77 9.05 -27.78
CA ASN A 58 -19.09 10.01 -28.64
C ASN A 58 -17.56 9.95 -28.46
N LEU A 59 -17.09 9.84 -27.20
CA LEU A 59 -15.67 9.65 -26.89
C LEU A 59 -15.12 8.37 -27.52
N LEU A 60 -15.82 7.24 -27.39
CA LEU A 60 -15.37 5.97 -27.98
C LEU A 60 -15.37 6.03 -29.51
N GLU A 61 -16.37 6.68 -30.13
CA GLU A 61 -16.40 6.88 -31.59
C GLU A 61 -15.22 7.75 -32.08
N GLU A 62 -14.82 8.75 -31.32
CA GLU A 62 -13.66 9.58 -31.61
C GLU A 62 -12.37 8.77 -31.50
N LEU A 63 -12.21 7.94 -30.47
CA LEU A 63 -11.07 7.04 -30.30
C LEU A 63 -10.96 6.02 -31.45
N VAL A 64 -12.08 5.48 -31.89
CA VAL A 64 -12.12 4.55 -33.04
C VAL A 64 -11.67 5.26 -34.32
N ARG A 65 -12.11 6.50 -34.55
CA ARG A 65 -11.68 7.29 -35.74
C ARG A 65 -10.21 7.65 -35.70
N ASP A 66 -9.69 7.98 -34.52
CA ASP A 66 -8.27 8.29 -34.31
C ASP A 66 -7.37 7.05 -34.61
N GLY A 67 -7.75 5.87 -34.16
CA GLY A 67 -7.08 4.59 -34.39
C GLY A 67 -5.64 4.48 -33.85
N THR A 68 -5.08 5.57 -33.29
CA THR A 68 -3.71 5.65 -32.77
C THR A 68 -3.67 5.70 -31.25
N SER A 69 -4.77 6.00 -30.60
CA SER A 69 -4.85 6.18 -29.15
C SER A 69 -5.09 4.86 -28.41
N ILE A 70 -4.44 4.74 -27.27
CA ILE A 70 -4.66 3.70 -26.25
C ILE A 70 -5.36 4.36 -25.09
N LEU A 71 -6.51 3.84 -24.69
CA LEU A 71 -7.27 4.37 -23.54
C LEU A 71 -6.76 3.75 -22.24
N PHE A 72 -6.33 4.57 -21.30
CA PHE A 72 -6.04 4.15 -19.93
C PHE A 72 -7.22 4.49 -19.02
N VAL A 73 -7.68 3.52 -18.26
CA VAL A 73 -8.78 3.67 -17.31
C VAL A 73 -8.29 3.21 -15.95
N ASP A 74 -8.12 4.15 -15.05
CA ASP A 74 -7.88 3.81 -13.65
C ASP A 74 -9.19 3.41 -12.97
N GLU A 75 -9.12 2.60 -11.93
CA GLU A 75 -10.28 2.03 -11.25
C GLU A 75 -11.32 1.44 -12.24
N PHE A 76 -10.84 0.63 -13.20
CA PHE A 76 -11.66 0.09 -14.30
C PHE A 76 -12.95 -0.60 -13.84
N HIS A 77 -12.97 -1.11 -12.60
CA HIS A 77 -14.15 -1.69 -11.98
C HIS A 77 -15.32 -0.69 -11.85
N THR A 78 -15.04 0.61 -11.78
CA THR A 78 -16.09 1.64 -11.70
C THR A 78 -16.94 1.70 -12.98
N ILE A 79 -16.33 1.39 -14.13
CA ILE A 79 -17.06 1.29 -15.41
C ILE A 79 -17.95 0.03 -15.44
N VAL A 80 -17.48 -1.08 -14.84
CA VAL A 80 -18.13 -2.39 -14.92
C VAL A 80 -19.14 -2.59 -13.79
N GLY A 81 -18.85 -2.07 -12.59
CA GLY A 81 -19.66 -2.29 -11.38
C GLY A 81 -20.82 -1.31 -11.20
N ALA A 82 -20.83 -0.23 -11.94
CA ALA A 82 -21.86 0.81 -11.81
C ALA A 82 -23.29 0.35 -12.15
N GLY A 83 -23.46 -0.80 -12.81
CA GLY A 83 -24.76 -1.34 -13.21
C GLY A 83 -25.59 -2.06 -12.14
N ALA A 84 -25.07 -2.23 -10.92
CA ALA A 84 -25.74 -3.04 -9.89
C ALA A 84 -26.74 -2.28 -8.99
N ALA A 85 -26.74 -0.93 -8.99
CA ALA A 85 -27.70 -0.11 -8.27
C ALA A 85 -28.75 0.45 -9.22
N GLU A 86 -30.01 0.51 -8.79
CA GLU A 86 -31.09 1.17 -9.56
C GLU A 86 -30.70 2.62 -9.88
N GLY A 87 -30.49 2.92 -11.17
CA GLY A 87 -30.03 4.24 -11.64
C GLY A 87 -28.53 4.35 -11.93
N ALA A 88 -27.74 3.30 -11.72
CA ALA A 88 -26.31 3.31 -12.02
C ALA A 88 -26.01 3.26 -13.54
N ILE A 89 -24.96 3.96 -13.92
CA ILE A 89 -24.51 4.15 -15.29
C ILE A 89 -23.84 2.85 -15.79
N ASP A 90 -24.44 2.19 -16.76
CA ASP A 90 -23.85 0.98 -17.37
C ASP A 90 -22.91 1.34 -18.54
N ALA A 91 -21.76 1.91 -18.20
CA ALA A 91 -20.73 2.21 -19.21
C ALA A 91 -20.13 0.92 -19.83
N ALA A 92 -20.22 -0.20 -19.13
CA ALA A 92 -19.75 -1.49 -19.61
C ALA A 92 -20.54 -1.97 -20.86
N SER A 93 -21.86 -1.72 -20.91
CA SER A 93 -22.68 -2.11 -22.07
C SER A 93 -22.28 -1.38 -23.35
N ILE A 94 -21.79 -0.15 -23.24
CA ILE A 94 -21.32 0.67 -24.36
C ILE A 94 -19.89 0.24 -24.77
N LEU A 95 -19.03 -0.08 -23.78
CA LEU A 95 -17.64 -0.43 -24.03
C LEU A 95 -17.47 -1.84 -24.62
N LYS A 96 -18.26 -2.82 -24.14
CA LYS A 96 -18.17 -4.24 -24.57
C LYS A 96 -18.23 -4.45 -26.09
N PRO A 97 -19.16 -3.85 -26.85
CA PRO A 97 -19.23 -4.03 -28.30
C PRO A 97 -17.97 -3.54 -29.03
N VAL A 98 -17.42 -2.40 -28.59
CA VAL A 98 -16.22 -1.77 -29.20
C VAL A 98 -14.99 -2.62 -28.91
N LEU A 99 -14.84 -3.12 -27.68
CA LEU A 99 -13.80 -4.09 -27.32
C LEU A 99 -13.94 -5.42 -28.08
N ALA A 100 -15.18 -5.89 -28.28
CA ALA A 100 -15.45 -7.15 -28.98
C ALA A 100 -14.99 -7.10 -30.44
N ARG A 101 -15.11 -5.93 -31.09
CA ARG A 101 -14.64 -5.71 -32.45
C ARG A 101 -13.14 -5.40 -32.56
N GLY A 102 -12.47 -5.17 -31.41
CA GLY A 102 -11.04 -4.79 -31.39
C GLY A 102 -10.75 -3.41 -31.97
N GLU A 103 -11.74 -2.51 -31.95
CA GLU A 103 -11.66 -1.18 -32.55
C GLU A 103 -10.83 -0.20 -31.72
N ILE A 104 -10.69 -0.46 -30.40
CA ILE A 104 -9.86 0.33 -29.49
C ILE A 104 -8.95 -0.56 -28.67
N GLN A 105 -7.83 0.01 -28.23
CA GLN A 105 -6.94 -0.60 -27.24
C GLN A 105 -7.16 0.05 -25.88
N VAL A 106 -7.34 -0.77 -24.85
CA VAL A 106 -7.62 -0.31 -23.48
C VAL A 106 -6.65 -0.94 -22.50
N ILE A 107 -6.13 -0.13 -21.59
CA ILE A 107 -5.40 -0.55 -20.40
C ILE A 107 -6.26 -0.18 -19.20
N GLY A 108 -6.81 -1.17 -18.51
CA GLY A 108 -7.53 -0.96 -17.25
C GLY A 108 -6.62 -1.24 -16.06
N ALA A 109 -6.75 -0.45 -15.00
CA ALA A 109 -6.12 -0.70 -13.71
C ALA A 109 -7.19 -0.97 -12.65
N THR A 110 -6.98 -1.98 -11.79
CA THR A 110 -7.93 -2.36 -10.74
C THR A 110 -7.23 -3.14 -9.61
N THR A 111 -7.92 -3.36 -8.50
CA THR A 111 -7.42 -4.22 -7.41
C THR A 111 -7.70 -5.69 -7.68
N ASN A 112 -7.05 -6.59 -6.91
CA ASN A 112 -7.30 -8.03 -7.00
C ASN A 112 -8.75 -8.39 -6.63
N GLU A 113 -9.30 -7.73 -5.61
CA GLU A 113 -10.66 -7.95 -5.13
C GLU A 113 -11.69 -7.51 -6.16
N GLU A 114 -11.56 -6.28 -6.67
CA GLU A 114 -12.45 -5.70 -7.66
C GLU A 114 -12.41 -6.47 -9.00
N PHE A 115 -11.22 -6.95 -9.39
CA PHE A 115 -11.08 -7.81 -10.55
C PHE A 115 -11.90 -9.10 -10.42
N ARG A 116 -11.82 -9.77 -9.27
CA ARG A 116 -12.60 -11.01 -9.01
C ARG A 116 -14.10 -10.75 -8.95
N THR A 117 -14.49 -9.61 -8.36
CA THR A 117 -15.88 -9.28 -8.10
C THR A 117 -16.62 -8.82 -9.35
N HIS A 118 -15.98 -7.98 -10.17
CA HIS A 118 -16.64 -7.29 -11.28
C HIS A 118 -16.18 -7.77 -12.66
N ILE A 119 -14.90 -8.04 -12.87
CA ILE A 119 -14.37 -8.33 -14.21
C ILE A 119 -14.38 -9.82 -14.49
N GLN A 120 -13.90 -10.65 -13.59
CA GLN A 120 -13.82 -12.10 -13.76
C GLN A 120 -15.19 -12.77 -13.89
N LYS A 121 -16.23 -12.19 -13.31
CA LYS A 121 -17.61 -12.68 -13.43
C LYS A 121 -18.24 -12.34 -14.78
N ASP A 122 -17.69 -11.40 -15.51
CA ASP A 122 -18.18 -11.00 -16.83
C ASP A 122 -17.38 -11.69 -17.94
N ALA A 123 -17.90 -12.78 -18.43
CA ALA A 123 -17.24 -13.62 -19.45
C ALA A 123 -16.91 -12.87 -20.75
N ALA A 124 -17.62 -11.76 -21.07
CA ALA A 124 -17.34 -10.95 -22.24
C ALA A 124 -16.09 -10.09 -22.07
N LEU A 125 -15.87 -9.55 -20.86
CA LEU A 125 -14.70 -8.77 -20.51
C LEU A 125 -13.49 -9.68 -20.26
N GLU A 126 -13.66 -10.76 -19.50
CA GLU A 126 -12.59 -11.70 -19.17
C GLU A 126 -11.86 -12.23 -20.43
N ARG A 127 -12.62 -12.54 -21.48
CA ARG A 127 -12.06 -13.04 -22.76
C ARG A 127 -11.33 -11.95 -23.57
N ARG A 128 -11.51 -10.68 -23.26
CA ARG A 128 -10.94 -9.55 -24.01
C ARG A 128 -9.76 -8.88 -23.33
N PHE A 129 -9.65 -9.03 -22.02
CA PHE A 129 -8.54 -8.47 -21.25
C PHE A 129 -7.51 -9.53 -20.89
N GLY A 130 -6.26 -9.31 -21.29
CA GLY A 130 -5.13 -10.05 -20.73
C GLY A 130 -4.81 -9.52 -19.34
N ARG A 131 -4.77 -10.40 -18.34
CA ARG A 131 -4.40 -10.03 -16.98
C ARG A 131 -2.89 -9.84 -16.86
N VAL A 132 -2.48 -8.67 -16.41
CA VAL A 132 -1.09 -8.35 -16.03
C VAL A 132 -1.07 -8.10 -14.53
N GLN A 133 -0.47 -9.01 -13.78
CA GLN A 133 -0.34 -8.88 -12.32
C GLN A 133 0.75 -7.86 -11.99
N VAL A 134 0.43 -6.91 -11.12
CA VAL A 134 1.36 -5.94 -10.55
C VAL A 134 1.54 -6.29 -9.08
N GLU A 135 2.69 -6.82 -8.75
CA GLU A 135 3.03 -7.22 -7.39
C GLU A 135 3.59 -6.05 -6.59
N GLU A 136 3.52 -6.14 -5.26
CA GLU A 136 4.19 -5.20 -4.38
C GLU A 136 5.71 -5.30 -4.60
N PRO A 137 6.42 -4.17 -4.83
CA PRO A 137 7.87 -4.20 -4.99
C PRO A 137 8.56 -4.64 -3.69
N THR A 138 9.71 -5.30 -3.85
CA THR A 138 10.56 -5.60 -2.68
C THR A 138 11.08 -4.32 -2.02
N PRO A 139 11.52 -4.37 -0.76
CA PRO A 139 12.13 -3.21 -0.11
C PRO A 139 13.29 -2.59 -0.90
N GLU A 140 14.11 -3.43 -1.55
CA GLU A 140 15.22 -2.98 -2.40
C GLU A 140 14.72 -2.25 -3.66
N GLN A 141 13.66 -2.77 -4.28
CA GLN A 141 13.03 -2.12 -5.43
C GLN A 141 12.34 -0.81 -5.03
N ALA A 142 11.67 -0.80 -3.88
CA ALA A 142 11.06 0.41 -3.34
C ALA A 142 12.11 1.49 -3.03
N MET A 143 13.26 1.11 -2.52
CA MET A 143 14.39 2.03 -2.32
C MET A 143 14.85 2.66 -3.64
N GLN A 144 15.00 1.86 -4.72
CA GLN A 144 15.35 2.38 -6.04
C GLN A 144 14.28 3.35 -6.59
N ILE A 145 13.00 3.08 -6.33
CA ILE A 145 11.92 3.99 -6.70
C ILE A 145 12.03 5.31 -5.94
N LEU A 146 12.24 5.27 -4.63
CA LEU A 146 12.40 6.47 -3.81
C LEU A 146 13.64 7.28 -4.22
N ASP A 147 14.77 6.63 -4.48
CA ASP A 147 15.97 7.29 -5.00
C ASP A 147 15.71 8.04 -6.31
N GLY A 148 14.93 7.43 -7.21
CA GLY A 148 14.51 8.08 -8.46
C GLY A 148 13.56 9.27 -8.25
N LEU A 149 12.74 9.24 -7.22
CA LEU A 149 11.80 10.31 -6.88
C LEU A 149 12.42 11.43 -6.04
N ALA A 150 13.48 11.15 -5.28
CA ALA A 150 14.10 12.07 -4.33
C ALA A 150 14.42 13.46 -4.93
N PRO A 151 15.01 13.60 -6.15
CA PRO A 151 15.29 14.93 -6.70
C PRO A 151 14.03 15.77 -6.98
N ARG A 152 12.89 15.11 -7.22
CA ARG A 152 11.60 15.80 -7.43
C ARG A 152 11.03 16.30 -6.10
N TYR A 153 11.08 15.47 -5.05
CA TYR A 153 10.63 15.80 -3.70
C TYR A 153 11.54 16.88 -3.07
N GLU A 154 12.85 16.78 -3.24
CA GLU A 154 13.79 17.82 -2.78
C GLU A 154 13.47 19.20 -3.37
N ARG A 155 13.17 19.25 -4.67
CA ARG A 155 12.79 20.52 -5.33
C ARG A 155 11.43 21.04 -4.86
N TYR A 156 10.49 20.16 -4.62
CA TYR A 156 9.13 20.54 -4.22
C TYR A 156 9.09 21.04 -2.77
N HIS A 157 9.69 20.29 -1.85
CA HIS A 157 9.69 20.64 -0.43
C HIS A 157 10.82 21.58 0.00
N GLY A 158 11.88 21.71 -0.79
CA GLY A 158 13.08 22.45 -0.40
C GLY A 158 13.87 21.78 0.72
N VAL A 159 13.75 20.46 0.88
CA VAL A 159 14.37 19.63 1.92
C VAL A 159 15.32 18.65 1.27
N LYS A 160 16.51 18.45 1.82
CA LYS A 160 17.44 17.41 1.36
C LYS A 160 17.02 16.03 1.86
N LEU A 161 17.06 15.04 0.95
CA LEU A 161 16.66 13.65 1.21
C LEU A 161 17.88 12.72 1.15
N PRO A 162 18.61 12.53 2.26
CA PRO A 162 19.74 11.62 2.26
C PRO A 162 19.29 10.15 2.21
N PRO A 163 20.10 9.23 1.64
CA PRO A 163 19.73 7.83 1.46
C PRO A 163 19.34 7.09 2.75
N GLU A 164 19.91 7.47 3.89
CA GLU A 164 19.55 6.92 5.19
C GLU A 164 18.11 7.23 5.61
N ALA A 165 17.60 8.42 5.28
CA ALA A 165 16.20 8.77 5.56
C ALA A 165 15.24 8.00 4.65
N LEU A 166 15.57 7.84 3.36
CA LEU A 166 14.78 7.04 2.42
C LEU A 166 14.74 5.58 2.83
N ARG A 167 15.88 5.02 3.27
CA ARG A 167 15.94 3.66 3.80
C ARG A 167 15.06 3.50 5.03
N ALA A 168 15.13 4.44 5.98
CA ALA A 168 14.27 4.44 7.15
C ALA A 168 12.78 4.47 6.77
N ALA A 169 12.39 5.24 5.75
CA ALA A 169 11.01 5.28 5.27
C ALA A 169 10.54 3.91 4.76
N VAL A 170 11.35 3.20 3.98
CA VAL A 170 11.03 1.85 3.49
C VAL A 170 10.95 0.86 4.66
N GLU A 171 12.00 0.75 5.48
CA GLU A 171 12.08 -0.23 6.57
C GLU A 171 10.98 -0.03 7.62
N LEU A 172 10.75 1.22 8.04
CA LEU A 172 9.74 1.53 9.05
C LEU A 172 8.32 1.38 8.50
N SER A 173 8.07 1.71 7.21
CA SER A 173 6.76 1.48 6.59
C SER A 173 6.41 0.00 6.53
N VAL A 174 7.34 -0.86 6.15
CA VAL A 174 7.15 -2.32 6.12
C VAL A 174 6.84 -2.85 7.52
N ARG A 175 7.53 -2.35 8.51
CA ARG A 175 7.44 -2.83 9.89
C ARG A 175 6.18 -2.37 10.62
N TYR A 176 5.76 -1.12 10.43
CA TYR A 176 4.71 -0.49 11.23
C TYR A 176 3.42 -0.18 10.48
N LEU A 177 3.41 -0.28 9.14
CA LEU A 177 2.24 -0.02 8.30
C LEU A 177 1.87 -1.23 7.44
N PRO A 178 1.45 -2.37 8.05
CA PRO A 178 1.15 -3.60 7.30
C PRO A 178 -0.10 -3.50 6.42
N GLY A 179 -1.00 -2.53 6.69
CA GLY A 179 -2.24 -2.34 5.94
C GLY A 179 -2.10 -1.60 4.61
N LYS A 180 -0.89 -1.14 4.27
CA LYS A 180 -0.59 -0.44 3.01
C LYS A 180 0.55 -1.14 2.27
N CYS A 181 0.62 -0.97 0.94
CA CYS A 181 1.67 -1.56 0.09
C CYS A 181 2.80 -0.59 -0.24
N LEU A 182 3.99 -1.12 -0.50
CA LEU A 182 5.08 -0.40 -1.14
C LEU A 182 4.74 -0.16 -2.64
N PRO A 183 5.27 0.90 -3.26
CA PRO A 183 6.11 1.94 -2.67
C PRO A 183 5.30 3.04 -1.98
N ASP A 184 3.98 3.08 -2.13
CA ASP A 184 3.08 4.17 -1.73
C ASP A 184 3.23 4.54 -0.25
N LYS A 185 3.19 3.55 0.65
CA LYS A 185 3.36 3.78 2.09
C LYS A 185 4.69 4.44 2.47
N ALA A 186 5.76 4.16 1.72
CA ALA A 186 7.06 4.78 1.98
C ALA A 186 7.14 6.19 1.36
N ILE A 187 6.50 6.41 0.21
CA ILE A 187 6.36 7.71 -0.44
C ILE A 187 5.56 8.66 0.46
N ASP A 188 4.41 8.22 0.97
CA ASP A 188 3.57 8.98 1.90
C ASP A 188 4.40 9.47 3.12
N LEU A 189 5.21 8.56 3.72
CA LEU A 189 6.05 8.90 4.86
C LEU A 189 7.10 9.96 4.53
N VAL A 190 7.72 9.86 3.36
CA VAL A 190 8.72 10.86 2.92
C VAL A 190 8.04 12.21 2.68
N ASP A 191 6.89 12.22 2.02
CA ASP A 191 6.14 13.44 1.73
C ASP A 191 5.73 14.16 3.02
N GLU A 192 5.10 13.45 3.94
CA GLU A 192 4.65 13.99 5.22
C GLU A 192 5.81 14.45 6.11
N ALA A 193 6.91 13.68 6.15
CA ALA A 193 8.08 14.04 6.93
C ALA A 193 8.79 15.27 6.34
N CYS A 194 8.89 15.40 5.02
CA CYS A 194 9.42 16.59 4.36
C CYS A 194 8.58 17.83 4.68
N ALA A 195 7.25 17.72 4.63
CA ALA A 195 6.37 18.83 5.00
C ALA A 195 6.58 19.26 6.46
N ALA A 196 6.67 18.30 7.39
CA ALA A 196 6.93 18.59 8.80
C ALA A 196 8.30 19.23 9.05
N VAL A 197 9.34 18.77 8.35
CA VAL A 197 10.70 19.33 8.44
C VAL A 197 10.73 20.76 7.89
N ARG A 198 10.05 21.02 6.77
CA ARG A 198 9.95 22.35 6.18
C ARG A 198 9.28 23.34 7.13
N ILE A 199 8.13 23.00 7.70
CA ILE A 199 7.42 23.86 8.67
C ILE A 199 8.32 24.20 9.87
N ARG A 200 9.08 23.22 10.39
CA ARG A 200 10.02 23.43 11.49
C ARG A 200 11.20 24.33 11.09
N ALA A 201 11.69 24.18 9.86
CA ALA A 201 12.79 25.00 9.35
C ALA A 201 12.39 26.47 9.19
N GLU A 202 11.19 26.75 8.70
CA GLU A 202 10.62 28.08 8.60
C GLU A 202 10.52 28.78 9.97
N GLN A 203 10.24 28.03 11.05
CA GLN A 203 10.21 28.55 12.41
C GLN A 203 11.61 28.80 13.01
N SER A 204 12.65 28.17 12.47
CA SER A 204 14.03 28.18 13.04
C SER A 204 15.02 28.94 12.19
N ASP A 205 14.61 29.64 11.12
CA ASP A 205 15.44 30.39 10.15
C ASP A 205 16.61 29.57 9.56
N ARG A 206 16.39 28.25 9.36
CA ARG A 206 17.37 27.35 8.77
C ARG A 206 17.26 27.36 7.25
N SER A 207 18.34 27.70 6.57
CA SER A 207 18.39 27.89 5.11
C SER A 207 18.37 26.62 4.29
N GLN A 208 18.71 25.44 4.84
CA GLN A 208 18.67 24.16 4.14
C GLN A 208 18.27 23.02 5.10
N PRO A 209 16.98 22.72 5.21
CA PRO A 209 16.52 21.60 6.02
C PRO A 209 16.91 20.26 5.38
N VAL A 210 17.27 19.30 6.24
CA VAL A 210 17.65 17.93 5.87
C VAL A 210 16.71 16.97 6.57
N LEU A 211 16.15 16.03 5.81
CA LEU A 211 15.33 14.94 6.36
C LEU A 211 16.20 13.94 7.12
N THR A 212 15.78 13.55 8.30
CA THR A 212 16.50 12.58 9.13
C THR A 212 15.66 11.31 9.35
N PRO A 213 16.29 10.17 9.67
CA PRO A 213 15.56 8.96 10.09
C PRO A 213 14.61 9.19 11.27
N ASP A 214 14.97 10.09 12.19
CA ASP A 214 14.12 10.46 13.33
C ASP A 214 12.86 11.21 12.92
N ASP A 215 12.92 11.99 11.84
CA ASP A 215 11.75 12.67 11.29
C ASP A 215 10.77 11.65 10.71
N ILE A 216 11.27 10.67 9.97
CA ILE A 216 10.47 9.52 9.49
C ILE A 216 9.87 8.75 10.67
N ALA A 217 10.67 8.45 11.70
CA ALA A 217 10.19 7.74 12.89
C ALA A 217 9.04 8.47 13.60
N ARG A 218 9.07 9.81 13.65
CA ARG A 218 7.98 10.62 14.21
C ARG A 218 6.68 10.50 13.39
N VAL A 219 6.78 10.54 12.06
CA VAL A 219 5.60 10.38 11.19
C VAL A 219 5.03 8.97 11.34
N VAL A 220 5.88 7.95 11.33
CA VAL A 220 5.45 6.56 11.55
C VAL A 220 4.78 6.41 12.91
N ALA A 221 5.29 7.07 13.96
CA ALA A 221 4.68 7.04 15.29
C ALA A 221 3.26 7.61 15.28
N LEU A 222 3.04 8.71 14.57
CA LEU A 222 1.71 9.31 14.40
C LEU A 222 0.76 8.38 13.63
N ALA A 223 1.24 7.81 12.53
CA ALA A 223 0.44 6.94 11.67
C ALA A 223 0.10 5.58 12.32
N SER A 224 1.04 5.00 13.08
CA SER A 224 0.89 3.66 13.69
C SER A 224 0.37 3.68 15.12
N GLY A 225 0.42 4.83 15.80
CA GLY A 225 0.14 4.96 17.23
C GLY A 225 1.23 4.38 18.15
N VAL A 226 2.40 4.01 17.61
CA VAL A 226 3.57 3.52 18.36
C VAL A 226 4.43 4.70 18.78
N PRO A 227 4.88 4.81 20.05
CA PRO A 227 5.74 5.91 20.49
C PRO A 227 7.01 6.05 19.62
N ALA A 228 7.39 7.31 19.28
CA ALA A 228 8.50 7.60 18.36
C ALA A 228 9.85 7.05 18.86
N GLU A 229 10.08 7.06 20.18
CA GLU A 229 11.27 6.52 20.82
C GLU A 229 11.43 5.01 20.54
N ARG A 230 10.32 4.31 20.38
CA ARG A 230 10.29 2.88 20.07
C ARG A 230 10.42 2.60 18.57
N VAL A 231 9.97 3.50 17.72
CA VAL A 231 10.08 3.36 16.27
C VAL A 231 11.54 3.45 15.81
N GLY A 232 12.32 4.39 16.37
CA GLY A 232 13.74 4.58 16.05
C GLY A 232 14.71 3.57 16.69
N GLU A 233 14.24 2.75 17.68
CA GLU A 233 15.09 1.80 18.37
C GLU A 233 15.46 0.60 17.47
N GLN A 234 16.76 0.32 17.33
CA GLN A 234 17.23 -0.82 16.54
C GLN A 234 16.68 -2.14 17.12
N GLU A 235 16.34 -3.07 16.25
CA GLU A 235 15.75 -4.36 16.65
C GLU A 235 16.64 -5.13 17.63
N ARG A 236 17.95 -5.02 17.46
CA ARG A 236 18.95 -5.64 18.35
C ARG A 236 18.87 -5.10 19.77
N GLU A 237 18.76 -3.77 19.94
CA GLU A 237 18.59 -3.15 21.26
C GLU A 237 17.27 -3.52 21.91
N ARG A 238 16.22 -3.68 21.14
CA ARG A 238 14.91 -4.16 21.62
C ARG A 238 14.98 -5.58 22.12
N LEU A 239 15.69 -6.45 21.39
CA LEU A 239 15.90 -7.85 21.79
C LEU A 239 16.72 -7.95 23.07
N ASP A 240 17.74 -7.12 23.20
CA ASP A 240 18.60 -7.09 24.37
C ASP A 240 17.84 -6.61 25.63
N LYS A 241 17.02 -5.58 25.48
CA LYS A 241 16.23 -4.98 26.58
C LYS A 241 14.89 -5.66 26.84
N LEU A 242 14.46 -6.61 26.00
CA LEU A 242 13.12 -7.23 26.09
C LEU A 242 12.89 -7.93 27.41
N GLU A 243 13.85 -8.71 27.87
CA GLU A 243 13.76 -9.50 29.10
C GLU A 243 13.67 -8.59 30.34
N ASP A 244 14.46 -7.52 30.37
CA ASP A 244 14.46 -6.54 31.46
C ASP A 244 13.12 -5.78 31.53
N ARG A 245 12.58 -5.37 30.36
CA ARG A 245 11.27 -4.72 30.29
C ARG A 245 10.14 -5.61 30.75
N LEU A 246 10.14 -6.87 30.32
CA LEU A 246 9.14 -7.85 30.77
C LEU A 246 9.24 -8.14 32.24
N ASN A 247 10.45 -8.26 32.83
CA ASN A 247 10.66 -8.48 34.26
C ASN A 247 10.26 -7.26 35.11
N ALA A 248 10.37 -6.05 34.59
CA ALA A 248 9.91 -4.84 35.26
C ALA A 248 8.38 -4.79 35.41
N GLU A 249 7.65 -5.38 34.44
CA GLU A 249 6.19 -5.37 34.40
C GLU A 249 5.58 -6.64 35.05
N ILE A 250 6.24 -7.79 34.89
CA ILE A 250 5.76 -9.10 35.35
C ILE A 250 6.62 -9.59 36.52
N VAL A 251 6.13 -9.42 37.72
CA VAL A 251 6.82 -9.85 38.92
C VAL A 251 6.61 -11.34 39.23
N GLY A 252 7.67 -12.05 39.56
CA GLY A 252 7.62 -13.44 40.05
C GLY A 252 7.54 -14.51 38.94
N GLN A 253 7.62 -14.16 37.63
CA GLN A 253 7.55 -15.09 36.50
C GLN A 253 8.84 -15.10 35.67
N THR A 254 10.00 -14.94 36.29
CA THR A 254 11.31 -14.80 35.58
C THR A 254 11.61 -15.93 34.60
N ARG A 255 11.24 -17.18 34.90
CA ARG A 255 11.44 -18.33 34.02
C ARG A 255 10.57 -18.25 32.75
N ALA A 256 9.29 -17.81 32.89
CA ALA A 256 8.40 -17.64 31.79
C ALA A 256 8.84 -16.47 30.91
N VAL A 257 9.25 -15.36 31.51
CA VAL A 257 9.80 -14.19 30.80
C VAL A 257 11.05 -14.57 29.99
N ALA A 258 12.02 -15.25 30.62
CA ALA A 258 13.22 -15.70 29.92
C ALA A 258 12.94 -16.66 28.76
N ALA A 259 11.96 -17.58 28.92
CA ALA A 259 11.55 -18.50 27.86
C ALA A 259 10.96 -17.76 26.65
N VAL A 260 10.08 -16.77 26.91
CA VAL A 260 9.46 -15.93 25.87
C VAL A 260 10.50 -15.07 25.17
N ALA A 261 11.34 -14.33 25.91
CA ALA A 261 12.41 -13.51 25.34
C ALA A 261 13.41 -14.34 24.52
N GLY A 262 13.78 -15.52 25.04
CA GLY A 262 14.66 -16.46 24.33
C GLY A 262 14.04 -17.02 23.04
N ALA A 263 12.74 -17.29 22.99
CA ALA A 263 12.06 -17.74 21.80
C ALA A 263 12.04 -16.65 20.71
N ILE A 264 11.77 -15.40 21.10
CA ILE A 264 11.81 -14.25 20.16
C ILE A 264 13.22 -14.01 19.65
N ARG A 265 14.24 -14.03 20.51
CA ARG A 265 15.65 -13.89 20.10
C ARG A 265 16.04 -14.97 19.07
N ARG A 266 15.72 -16.25 19.31
CA ARG A 266 16.03 -17.35 18.36
C ARG A 266 15.34 -17.19 17.03
N SER A 267 14.10 -16.78 17.00
CA SER A 267 13.34 -16.56 15.76
C SER A 267 13.96 -15.48 14.87
N ARG A 268 14.65 -14.49 15.47
CA ARG A 268 15.25 -13.35 14.75
C ARG A 268 16.70 -13.57 14.31
N THR A 269 17.31 -14.70 14.65
CA THR A 269 18.67 -15.04 14.16
C THR A 269 18.73 -15.49 12.70
N GLY A 270 17.65 -15.33 11.94
CA GLY A 270 17.63 -15.60 10.48
C GLY A 270 17.44 -17.07 10.09
N LEU A 271 17.20 -17.96 11.05
CA LEU A 271 16.97 -19.39 10.81
C LEU A 271 15.46 -19.75 10.60
N GLY A 272 14.58 -18.75 10.63
CA GLY A 272 13.14 -18.94 10.43
C GLY A 272 12.75 -18.90 8.95
N GLU A 273 11.82 -19.78 8.52
CA GLU A 273 11.24 -19.72 7.19
C GLU A 273 10.32 -18.50 7.04
N PRO A 274 10.39 -17.75 5.93
CA PRO A 274 9.49 -16.65 5.64
C PRO A 274 8.02 -17.12 5.69
N GLY A 275 7.16 -16.34 6.38
CA GLY A 275 5.72 -16.63 6.47
C GLY A 275 5.30 -17.53 7.64
N ARG A 276 6.24 -18.04 8.45
CA ARG A 276 5.90 -18.74 9.69
C ARG A 276 5.80 -17.80 10.90
N PRO A 277 4.92 -18.12 11.88
CA PRO A 277 4.89 -17.38 13.14
C PRO A 277 6.25 -17.36 13.84
N ILE A 278 6.59 -16.25 14.47
CA ILE A 278 7.83 -16.07 15.25
C ILE A 278 8.00 -17.16 16.33
N GLY A 279 6.90 -17.63 16.90
CA GLY A 279 6.85 -18.73 17.86
C GLY A 279 5.42 -19.07 18.26
N ALA A 280 5.21 -20.32 18.64
CA ALA A 280 4.00 -20.78 19.29
C ALA A 280 4.32 -21.11 20.74
N MET A 281 3.54 -20.58 21.69
CA MET A 281 3.79 -20.75 23.12
C MET A 281 2.50 -21.18 23.81
N LEU A 282 2.59 -22.21 24.66
CA LEU A 282 1.50 -22.66 25.50
C LEU A 282 1.79 -22.26 26.95
N PHE A 283 0.96 -21.37 27.51
CA PHE A 283 1.05 -20.99 28.90
C PHE A 283 0.16 -21.87 29.77
N LEU A 284 0.76 -22.67 30.64
CA LEU A 284 0.08 -23.58 31.54
C LEU A 284 0.21 -23.06 32.98
N GLY A 285 -0.88 -23.11 33.75
CA GLY A 285 -0.90 -22.72 35.16
C GLY A 285 -2.30 -22.38 35.65
N PRO A 286 -2.49 -22.27 36.99
CA PRO A 286 -3.78 -21.90 37.60
C PRO A 286 -4.24 -20.49 37.16
N THR A 287 -5.51 -20.18 37.43
CA THR A 287 -6.07 -18.85 37.16
C THR A 287 -5.36 -17.81 38.06
N GLY A 288 -5.12 -16.61 37.54
CA GLY A 288 -4.54 -15.50 38.32
C GLY A 288 -3.00 -15.43 38.36
N VAL A 289 -2.26 -16.40 37.81
CA VAL A 289 -0.77 -16.42 37.86
C VAL A 289 -0.09 -15.52 36.82
N GLY A 290 -0.84 -14.76 36.02
CA GLY A 290 -0.26 -13.76 35.11
C GLY A 290 -0.09 -14.23 33.65
N LYS A 291 -0.69 -15.34 33.21
CA LYS A 291 -0.58 -15.83 31.79
C LYS A 291 -0.96 -14.78 30.76
N THR A 292 -2.14 -14.19 30.92
CA THR A 292 -2.63 -13.13 30.01
C THR A 292 -1.87 -11.82 30.20
N ALA A 293 -1.44 -11.51 31.43
CA ALA A 293 -0.63 -10.33 31.71
C ALA A 293 0.71 -10.38 30.95
N LEU A 294 1.37 -11.55 30.93
CA LEU A 294 2.62 -11.73 30.17
C LEU A 294 2.40 -11.53 28.64
N ALA A 295 1.29 -12.01 28.09
CA ALA A 295 0.97 -11.80 26.69
C ALA A 295 0.73 -10.30 26.36
N ARG A 296 0.05 -9.57 27.27
CA ARG A 296 -0.14 -8.11 27.14
C ARG A 296 1.18 -7.36 27.27
N ALA A 297 1.97 -7.67 28.28
CA ALA A 297 3.29 -7.08 28.49
C ALA A 297 4.19 -7.29 27.28
N LEU A 298 4.15 -8.48 26.67
CA LEU A 298 4.86 -8.77 25.44
C LEU A 298 4.37 -7.90 24.28
N ALA A 299 3.05 -7.76 24.08
CA ALA A 299 2.48 -6.92 23.03
C ALA A 299 2.93 -5.45 23.20
N VAL A 300 2.87 -4.93 24.42
CA VAL A 300 3.34 -3.56 24.71
C VAL A 300 4.84 -3.44 24.52
N SER A 301 5.64 -4.37 25.06
CA SER A 301 7.11 -4.28 25.02
C SER A 301 7.67 -4.48 23.62
N TRP A 302 7.06 -5.35 22.79
CA TRP A 302 7.55 -5.68 21.47
C TRP A 302 6.92 -4.84 20.37
N PHE A 303 5.58 -4.72 20.33
CA PHE A 303 4.83 -4.00 19.30
C PHE A 303 4.49 -2.55 19.69
N GLY A 304 4.72 -2.15 20.94
CA GLY A 304 4.48 -0.79 21.41
C GLY A 304 3.03 -0.48 21.81
N SER A 305 2.10 -1.41 21.60
CA SER A 305 0.68 -1.20 21.90
C SER A 305 0.00 -2.49 22.35
N GLU A 306 -0.88 -2.41 23.36
CA GLU A 306 -1.75 -3.51 23.77
C GLU A 306 -2.73 -3.91 22.64
N LYS A 307 -3.12 -2.97 21.77
CA LYS A 307 -3.99 -3.21 20.61
C LYS A 307 -3.40 -4.17 19.58
N ALA A 308 -2.09 -4.39 19.61
CA ALA A 308 -1.42 -5.39 18.76
C ALA A 308 -1.71 -6.84 19.20
N LEU A 309 -2.31 -7.05 20.40
CA LEU A 309 -2.74 -8.37 20.87
C LEU A 309 -4.15 -8.68 20.36
N LEU A 310 -4.26 -9.62 19.43
CA LEU A 310 -5.55 -10.20 19.04
C LEU A 310 -5.92 -11.29 20.05
N LYS A 311 -7.03 -11.10 20.76
CA LYS A 311 -7.54 -12.07 21.72
C LYS A 311 -8.78 -12.77 21.17
N PHE A 312 -8.72 -14.11 21.08
CA PHE A 312 -9.86 -14.96 20.78
C PHE A 312 -10.24 -15.75 22.03
N ASP A 313 -11.44 -15.51 22.54
CA ASP A 313 -11.98 -16.28 23.65
C ASP A 313 -12.73 -17.50 23.08
N MET A 314 -12.12 -18.67 23.20
CA MET A 314 -12.68 -19.89 22.62
C MET A 314 -13.98 -20.35 23.30
N SER A 315 -14.34 -19.78 24.47
CA SER A 315 -15.64 -20.04 25.10
C SER A 315 -16.80 -19.44 24.29
N GLU A 316 -16.56 -18.39 23.52
CA GLU A 316 -17.55 -17.75 22.64
C GLU A 316 -17.83 -18.58 21.37
N TYR A 317 -16.94 -19.52 21.04
CA TYR A 317 -17.01 -20.35 19.81
C TYR A 317 -17.44 -21.79 20.09
N GLN A 318 -18.04 -22.08 21.23
CA GLN A 318 -18.46 -23.44 21.61
C GLN A 318 -19.78 -23.88 20.96
N GLU A 319 -20.60 -22.95 20.47
CA GLU A 319 -21.84 -23.25 19.78
C GLU A 319 -21.65 -23.17 18.27
N GLN A 320 -22.10 -24.21 17.54
CA GLN A 320 -22.16 -24.21 16.08
C GLN A 320 -23.29 -23.27 15.63
N HIS A 321 -22.91 -22.15 15.11
CA HIS A 321 -23.83 -21.28 14.35
C HIS A 321 -23.38 -21.19 12.91
#